data_0f894c93aa2e0043833d5cba86218ea2
#
_entry.id   0f894c93aa2e0043833d5cba86218ea2
#
_cell.length_a   1.000
_cell.length_b   1.000
_cell.length_c   1.000
_cell.angle_alpha   90.00
_cell.angle_beta   90.00
_cell.angle_gamma   90.00
#
_symmetry.space_group_name_H-M   'P 1'
#
loop_
_entity.id
_entity.type
_entity.pdbx_description
1 polymer ?
#
loop_
_entity_poly.entity_id
_entity_poly.type
_entity_poly.pdbx_seq_one_letter_code
_entity_poly.pdbx_strand_id
1 'polypeptide(L)'
;MDCGNSLTETNYSAKARHERKVAAYLCCLHRAGFAPPSGFTVKFQGNGELNKMVKSDGSLDPNRRISLSEATNWFTTIWDNYNSDDYFSTYKQEKGHEWADEDLKSILVFLTRKRSPGGPPNVDGYIKLRGISNLHTESVDKPFEEEIIEELRKGRIIIVDLSQGDPEIQGLYSERICRKVFADAMDRFVKNKPNNFVQFYFEEAHNLFPKKEDRDLSQIYNRIAKEGAKLNLGLLYATQEVSSISSNILKNTQNWFIAHLNNEDETREIRKYYDFGDFTDSLIRFSANSDKGFVRMKTYSNPFVVPVQVDRFPENVEEA
;
A
#
# COMPACT_ATOMS: atom_id res chain seq x y z
N MET A 1 5.05 9.86 7.65
CA MET A 1 5.26 9.94 9.10
C MET A 1 5.73 8.60 9.59
N ASP A 2 6.92 8.54 10.13
CA ASP A 2 7.45 7.31 10.73
C ASP A 2 6.93 7.21 12.17
N CYS A 3 5.73 6.65 12.34
CA CYS A 3 5.09 6.48 13.64
C CYS A 3 5.64 5.27 14.42
N GLY A 4 6.56 4.51 13.84
CA GLY A 4 7.01 3.22 14.36
C GLY A 4 8.34 3.23 15.12
N ASN A 5 9.13 4.28 15.05
CA ASN A 5 10.37 4.37 15.82
C ASN A 5 10.08 4.79 17.26
N SER A 6 10.17 3.85 18.17
CA SER A 6 10.30 4.17 19.60
C SER A 6 11.55 5.03 19.76
N LEU A 7 11.36 6.33 19.95
CA LEU A 7 12.44 7.25 20.26
C LEU A 7 13.07 6.80 21.59
N THR A 8 14.20 6.13 21.54
CA THR A 8 15.12 5.95 22.67
C THR A 8 15.78 7.30 22.92
N GLU A 9 15.00 8.32 23.29
CA GLU A 9 15.54 9.65 23.46
C GLU A 9 15.63 10.06 24.92
N THR A 10 16.81 10.53 25.27
CA THR A 10 17.11 11.30 26.47
C THR A 10 16.42 12.67 26.49
N ASN A 11 15.80 13.12 25.39
CA ASN A 11 15.11 14.41 25.29
C ASN A 11 13.61 14.27 25.60
N TYR A 12 13.24 14.52 26.84
CA TYR A 12 11.86 14.48 27.34
C TYR A 12 10.88 15.34 26.52
N SER A 13 11.30 16.49 26.02
CA SER A 13 10.48 17.40 25.22
C SER A 13 10.14 16.83 23.84
N ALA A 14 11.08 16.18 23.18
CA ALA A 14 10.84 15.55 21.87
C ALA A 14 9.90 14.36 22.02
N LYS A 15 10.07 13.53 23.04
CA LYS A 15 9.19 12.42 23.37
C LYS A 15 7.74 12.88 23.62
N ALA A 16 7.57 13.93 24.43
CA ALA A 16 6.24 14.48 24.73
C ALA A 16 5.53 15.02 23.48
N ARG A 17 6.25 15.69 22.57
CA ARG A 17 5.71 16.13 21.27
C ARG A 17 5.31 14.96 20.39
N HIS A 18 6.13 13.92 20.33
CA HIS A 18 5.83 12.71 19.56
C HIS A 18 4.59 11.99 20.09
N GLU A 19 4.51 11.72 21.39
CA GLU A 19 3.33 11.09 22.03
C GLU A 19 2.03 11.85 21.74
N ARG A 20 2.09 13.17 21.73
CA ARG A 20 0.96 14.04 21.39
C ARG A 20 0.51 13.91 19.95
N LYS A 21 1.47 13.87 19.01
CA LYS A 21 1.18 13.64 17.58
C LYS A 21 0.56 12.26 17.33
N VAL A 22 1.12 11.22 17.95
CA VAL A 22 0.59 9.84 17.84
C VAL A 22 -0.84 9.79 18.38
N ALA A 23 -1.10 10.37 19.56
CA ALA A 23 -2.46 10.37 20.12
C ALA A 23 -3.46 11.12 19.22
N ALA A 24 -3.09 12.29 18.68
CA ALA A 24 -3.93 13.05 17.77
C ALA A 24 -4.20 12.29 16.47
N TYR A 25 -3.19 11.59 15.92
CA TYR A 25 -3.35 10.74 14.75
C TYR A 25 -4.31 9.57 15.00
N LEU A 26 -4.18 8.88 16.14
CA LEU A 26 -5.11 7.82 16.54
C LEU A 26 -6.54 8.31 16.68
N CYS A 27 -6.73 9.56 17.16
CA CYS A 27 -8.05 10.20 17.19
C CYS A 27 -8.61 10.42 15.76
N CYS A 28 -7.77 10.72 14.78
CA CYS A 28 -8.21 10.81 13.38
C CYS A 28 -8.73 9.47 12.86
N LEU A 29 -8.01 8.38 13.12
CA LEU A 29 -8.43 7.03 12.75
C LEU A 29 -9.76 6.66 13.42
N HIS A 30 -9.87 6.91 14.73
CA HIS A 30 -11.09 6.64 15.49
C HIS A 30 -12.30 7.41 14.92
N ARG A 31 -12.16 8.70 14.62
CA ARG A 31 -13.22 9.49 13.98
C ARG A 31 -13.56 9.03 12.56
N ALA A 32 -12.61 8.44 11.87
CA ALA A 32 -12.83 7.87 10.55
C ALA A 32 -13.59 6.54 10.56
N GLY A 33 -13.75 5.90 11.75
CA GLY A 33 -14.50 4.66 11.89
C GLY A 33 -13.62 3.42 12.11
N PHE A 34 -12.31 3.59 12.29
CA PHE A 34 -11.43 2.47 12.64
C PHE A 34 -11.68 2.08 14.11
N ALA A 35 -12.15 0.84 14.32
CA ALA A 35 -12.42 0.33 15.66
C ALA A 35 -11.10 0.04 16.39
N PRO A 36 -10.87 0.60 17.59
CA PRO A 36 -9.74 0.25 18.41
C PRO A 36 -10.02 -1.08 19.16
N PRO A 37 -8.97 -1.82 19.57
CA PRO A 37 -9.14 -2.95 20.47
C PRO A 37 -9.91 -2.57 21.74
N SER A 38 -10.65 -3.53 22.32
CA SER A 38 -11.42 -3.29 23.56
C SER A 38 -10.53 -2.76 24.69
N GLY A 39 -10.96 -1.69 25.33
CA GLY A 39 -10.22 -1.04 26.43
C GLY A 39 -8.99 -0.22 25.97
N PHE A 40 -8.85 0.04 24.69
CA PHE A 40 -7.74 0.87 24.17
C PHE A 40 -7.79 2.29 24.70
N THR A 41 -6.67 2.77 25.20
CA THR A 41 -6.51 4.13 25.76
C THR A 41 -5.22 4.74 25.28
N VAL A 42 -5.19 6.08 25.25
CA VAL A 42 -4.01 6.87 24.90
C VAL A 42 -3.50 7.65 26.09
N LYS A 43 -2.21 7.94 26.08
CA LYS A 43 -1.55 8.79 27.08
C LYS A 43 -0.62 9.76 26.36
N PHE A 44 -0.68 11.03 26.75
CA PHE A 44 0.22 12.07 26.25
C PHE A 44 0.33 13.21 27.26
N GLN A 45 1.35 14.03 27.11
CA GLN A 45 1.56 15.14 28.02
C GLN A 45 0.53 16.27 27.80
N GLY A 46 -0.31 16.51 28.80
CA GLY A 46 -1.14 17.69 28.98
C GLY A 46 -0.66 18.51 30.18
N ASN A 47 -1.25 19.69 30.38
CA ASN A 47 -1.05 20.48 31.58
C ASN A 47 -2.39 20.92 32.21
N GLY A 48 -2.34 21.41 33.45
CA GLY A 48 -3.53 21.75 34.22
C GLY A 48 -4.39 22.84 33.59
N GLU A 49 -3.81 23.83 32.93
CA GLU A 49 -4.54 24.93 32.26
C GLU A 49 -5.28 24.43 31.03
N LEU A 50 -4.61 23.67 30.17
CA LEU A 50 -5.22 23.02 29.01
C LEU A 50 -6.32 22.04 29.42
N ASN A 51 -6.12 21.27 30.48
CA ASN A 51 -7.12 20.35 30.99
C ASN A 51 -8.37 21.06 31.49
N LYS A 52 -8.20 22.21 32.18
CA LYS A 52 -9.31 23.09 32.63
C LYS A 52 -10.05 23.77 31.47
N MET A 53 -9.33 24.09 30.37
CA MET A 53 -9.93 24.61 29.14
C MET A 53 -10.91 23.60 28.52
N VAL A 54 -10.57 22.31 28.58
CA VAL A 54 -11.41 21.23 28.05
C VAL A 54 -12.56 20.89 29.00
N LYS A 55 -12.28 20.84 30.31
CA LYS A 55 -13.26 20.54 31.33
C LYS A 55 -12.92 21.36 32.58
N SER A 56 -13.86 22.21 33.00
CA SER A 56 -13.64 23.25 34.06
C SER A 56 -13.09 22.68 35.38
N ASP A 57 -13.44 21.43 35.72
CA ASP A 57 -12.95 20.75 36.90
C ASP A 57 -11.55 20.12 36.70
N GLY A 58 -11.00 20.16 35.49
CA GLY A 58 -9.70 19.59 35.12
C GLY A 58 -9.63 18.05 35.23
N SER A 59 -10.78 17.38 35.37
CA SER A 59 -10.83 15.90 35.56
C SER A 59 -10.40 15.14 34.33
N LEU A 60 -10.45 15.74 33.14
CA LEU A 60 -9.95 15.12 31.90
C LEU A 60 -8.44 15.38 31.76
N ASP A 61 -7.63 14.47 32.25
CA ASP A 61 -6.17 14.59 32.29
C ASP A 61 -5.49 13.55 31.38
N PRO A 62 -4.94 13.95 30.21
CA PRO A 62 -4.26 13.05 29.30
C PRO A 62 -2.91 12.51 29.82
N ASN A 63 -2.37 13.04 30.92
CA ASN A 63 -1.23 12.44 31.62
C ASN A 63 -1.60 11.08 32.26
N ARG A 64 -2.88 10.86 32.48
CA ARG A 64 -3.45 9.55 32.76
C ARG A 64 -3.90 8.92 31.45
N ARG A 65 -4.24 7.63 31.47
CA ARG A 65 -4.80 6.97 30.29
C ARG A 65 -6.26 7.40 30.10
N ILE A 66 -6.57 7.96 28.93
CA ILE A 66 -7.92 8.39 28.53
C ILE A 66 -8.37 7.65 27.26
N SER A 67 -9.67 7.56 27.05
CA SER A 67 -10.25 6.98 25.83
C SER A 67 -9.96 7.85 24.60
N LEU A 68 -10.04 7.25 23.40
CA LEU A 68 -9.89 8.01 22.14
C LEU A 68 -10.99 9.07 21.95
N SER A 69 -12.20 8.83 22.47
CA SER A 69 -13.28 9.81 22.46
C SER A 69 -12.96 11.03 23.32
N GLU A 70 -12.44 10.80 24.52
CA GLU A 70 -12.00 11.87 25.43
C GLU A 70 -10.81 12.65 24.87
N ALA A 71 -9.83 11.92 24.30
CA ALA A 71 -8.68 12.54 23.63
C ALA A 71 -9.11 13.37 22.41
N THR A 72 -10.08 12.89 21.64
CA THR A 72 -10.65 13.61 20.50
C THR A 72 -11.31 14.92 20.95
N ASN A 73 -12.10 14.87 22.03
CA ASN A 73 -12.70 16.06 22.61
C ASN A 73 -11.62 17.04 23.09
N TRP A 74 -10.58 16.53 23.78
CA TRP A 74 -9.45 17.32 24.27
C TRP A 74 -8.75 18.06 23.12
N PHE A 75 -8.33 17.37 22.09
CA PHE A 75 -7.66 17.99 20.93
C PHE A 75 -8.56 18.94 20.15
N THR A 76 -9.86 18.63 20.03
CA THR A 76 -10.81 19.51 19.34
C THR A 76 -10.98 20.83 20.09
N THR A 77 -11.17 20.77 21.39
CA THR A 77 -11.31 21.97 22.23
C THR A 77 -10.02 22.82 22.24
N ILE A 78 -8.86 22.16 22.32
CA ILE A 78 -7.57 22.86 22.24
C ILE A 78 -7.41 23.55 20.88
N TRP A 79 -7.76 22.90 19.78
CA TRP A 79 -7.68 23.53 18.47
C TRP A 79 -8.67 24.67 18.31
N ASP A 80 -9.87 24.54 18.84
CA ASP A 80 -10.88 25.61 18.77
C ASP A 80 -10.46 26.88 19.51
N ASN A 81 -9.70 26.76 20.58
CA ASN A 81 -9.22 27.88 21.39
C ASN A 81 -7.78 28.32 21.07
N TYR A 82 -7.11 27.68 20.10
CA TYR A 82 -5.67 27.84 19.85
C TYR A 82 -5.24 29.29 19.54
N ASN A 83 -6.10 30.07 18.88
CA ASN A 83 -5.82 31.47 18.53
C ASN A 83 -6.47 32.49 19.47
N SER A 84 -7.42 32.06 20.30
CA SER A 84 -8.22 32.96 21.13
C SER A 84 -7.83 32.97 22.62
N ASP A 85 -7.13 31.93 23.07
CA ASP A 85 -6.72 31.80 24.46
C ASP A 85 -5.29 32.31 24.67
N ASP A 86 -5.08 33.08 25.74
CA ASP A 86 -3.81 33.71 26.07
C ASP A 86 -2.71 32.70 26.43
N TYR A 87 -3.08 31.49 26.83
CA TYR A 87 -2.13 30.41 27.11
C TYR A 87 -1.13 30.18 25.95
N PHE A 88 -1.60 30.11 24.71
CA PHE A 88 -0.75 29.79 23.57
C PHE A 88 0.21 30.92 23.20
N SER A 89 -0.23 32.16 23.35
CA SER A 89 0.60 33.33 23.14
C SER A 89 1.69 33.46 24.24
N THR A 90 1.31 33.24 25.50
CA THR A 90 2.23 33.20 26.64
C THR A 90 3.23 32.08 26.52
N TYR A 91 2.77 30.88 26.17
CA TYR A 91 3.64 29.72 25.93
C TYR A 91 4.71 30.00 24.86
N LYS A 92 4.32 30.64 23.73
CA LYS A 92 5.25 31.01 22.66
C LYS A 92 6.30 32.02 23.14
N GLN A 93 5.88 33.00 23.97
CA GLN A 93 6.80 33.99 24.55
C GLN A 93 7.82 33.34 25.51
N GLU A 94 7.35 32.46 26.39
CA GLU A 94 8.18 31.81 27.40
C GLU A 94 9.13 30.75 26.86
N LYS A 95 8.66 29.94 25.89
CA LYS A 95 9.40 28.78 25.35
C LYS A 95 10.15 29.07 24.08
N GLY A 96 9.90 30.21 23.41
CA GLY A 96 10.51 30.56 22.13
C GLY A 96 10.01 29.77 20.92
N HIS A 97 9.00 28.92 21.10
CA HIS A 97 8.35 28.16 20.05
C HIS A 97 6.86 27.95 20.32
N GLU A 98 6.10 27.62 19.29
CA GLU A 98 4.67 27.35 19.42
C GLU A 98 4.41 26.03 20.15
N TRP A 99 3.28 25.93 20.83
CA TRP A 99 2.86 24.70 21.52
C TRP A 99 2.61 23.55 20.54
N ALA A 100 1.98 23.82 19.40
CA ALA A 100 1.85 22.87 18.28
C ALA A 100 2.86 23.21 17.19
N ASP A 101 3.72 22.24 16.85
CA ASP A 101 4.55 22.32 15.66
C ASP A 101 3.71 22.10 14.38
N GLU A 102 4.28 22.32 13.21
CA GLU A 102 3.56 22.23 11.94
C GLU A 102 2.95 20.87 11.68
N ASP A 103 3.58 19.78 12.13
CA ASP A 103 3.03 18.44 12.01
C ASP A 103 1.78 18.28 12.86
N LEU A 104 1.84 18.71 14.14
CA LEU A 104 0.69 18.61 15.03
C LEU A 104 -0.46 19.50 14.54
N LYS A 105 -0.18 20.72 14.08
CA LYS A 105 -1.20 21.58 13.46
C LYS A 105 -1.88 20.89 12.27
N SER A 106 -1.10 20.28 11.40
CA SER A 106 -1.62 19.52 10.25
C SER A 106 -2.54 18.38 10.68
N ILE A 107 -2.16 17.63 11.74
CA ILE A 107 -3.00 16.57 12.29
C ILE A 107 -4.27 17.15 12.93
N LEU A 108 -4.19 18.26 13.64
CA LEU A 108 -5.35 18.91 14.25
C LEU A 108 -6.33 19.46 13.21
N VAL A 109 -5.82 20.05 12.12
CA VAL A 109 -6.65 20.42 10.96
C VAL A 109 -7.37 19.19 10.39
N PHE A 110 -6.65 18.09 10.23
CA PHE A 110 -7.22 16.84 9.72
C PHE A 110 -8.26 16.25 10.67
N LEU A 111 -8.01 16.28 11.98
CA LEU A 111 -8.90 15.78 13.03
C LEU A 111 -10.18 16.61 13.14
N THR A 112 -10.07 17.94 13.15
CA THR A 112 -11.20 18.84 13.38
C THR A 112 -11.91 19.24 12.11
N ARG A 113 -11.27 19.05 10.94
CA ARG A 113 -11.69 19.54 9.64
C ARG A 113 -11.71 21.07 9.52
N LYS A 114 -11.01 21.74 10.42
CA LYS A 114 -10.96 23.21 10.52
C LYS A 114 -9.55 23.69 10.19
N ARG A 115 -9.38 24.37 9.05
CA ARG A 115 -8.09 24.96 8.67
C ARG A 115 -7.66 26.05 9.63
N SER A 116 -8.61 26.83 10.09
CA SER A 116 -8.38 27.89 11.09
C SER A 116 -8.95 27.46 12.42
N PRO A 117 -8.19 27.61 13.54
CA PRO A 117 -8.67 27.38 14.89
C PRO A 117 -9.97 28.16 15.18
N GLY A 118 -10.95 27.54 15.83
CA GLY A 118 -12.25 28.13 16.15
C GLY A 118 -13.18 28.37 14.96
N GLY A 119 -12.72 28.15 13.72
CA GLY A 119 -13.51 28.35 12.52
C GLY A 119 -14.47 27.16 12.20
N PRO A 120 -15.29 27.32 11.14
CA PRO A 120 -16.13 26.22 10.67
C PRO A 120 -15.30 25.15 9.98
N PRO A 121 -15.80 23.87 9.91
CA PRO A 121 -15.19 22.84 9.10
C PRO A 121 -15.16 23.23 7.62
N ASN A 122 -13.97 23.21 7.01
CA ASN A 122 -13.76 23.65 5.63
C ASN A 122 -12.77 22.76 4.84
N VAL A 123 -12.38 21.62 5.40
CA VAL A 123 -11.58 20.58 4.73
C VAL A 123 -12.16 19.18 4.98
N ASP A 124 -11.87 18.23 4.12
CA ASP A 124 -12.39 16.87 4.25
C ASP A 124 -11.82 16.15 5.49
N GLY A 125 -10.53 16.38 5.79
CA GLY A 125 -9.89 15.83 6.97
C GLY A 125 -10.02 14.30 7.06
N TYR A 126 -10.31 13.79 8.26
CA TYR A 126 -10.44 12.36 8.54
C TYR A 126 -11.53 11.64 7.71
N ILE A 127 -12.49 12.36 7.10
CA ILE A 127 -13.53 11.76 6.27
C ILE A 127 -12.91 11.01 5.08
N LYS A 128 -11.76 11.47 4.55
CA LYS A 128 -11.04 10.78 3.48
C LYS A 128 -10.62 9.35 3.84
N LEU A 129 -10.48 9.05 5.11
CA LEU A 129 -10.10 7.71 5.58
C LEU A 129 -11.31 6.77 5.74
N ARG A 130 -12.55 7.28 5.72
CA ARG A 130 -13.76 6.46 5.92
C ARG A 130 -13.92 5.37 4.88
N GLY A 131 -13.55 5.66 3.62
CA GLY A 131 -13.67 4.69 2.54
C GLY A 131 -12.84 3.42 2.75
N ILE A 132 -11.75 3.53 3.50
CA ILE A 132 -10.85 2.39 3.79
C ILE A 132 -11.08 1.78 5.17
N SER A 133 -11.92 2.36 6.04
CA SER A 133 -12.17 1.82 7.38
C SER A 133 -12.80 0.44 7.37
N ASN A 134 -13.66 0.16 6.37
CA ASN A 134 -14.31 -1.15 6.19
C ASN A 134 -13.33 -2.26 5.75
N LEU A 135 -12.14 -1.89 5.30
CA LEU A 135 -11.07 -2.82 4.91
C LEU A 135 -10.14 -3.14 6.08
N HIS A 136 -10.33 -2.47 7.21
CA HIS A 136 -9.56 -2.68 8.43
C HIS A 136 -10.24 -3.73 9.31
N THR A 137 -9.46 -4.66 9.85
CA THR A 137 -9.90 -5.59 10.89
C THR A 137 -9.06 -5.41 12.14
N GLU A 138 -9.71 -5.47 13.32
CA GLU A 138 -9.05 -5.42 14.64
C GLU A 138 -8.56 -6.78 15.12
N SER A 139 -8.93 -7.86 14.41
CA SER A 139 -8.76 -9.24 14.87
C SER A 139 -7.45 -9.90 14.41
N VAL A 140 -6.48 -9.16 13.89
CA VAL A 140 -5.20 -9.71 13.44
C VAL A 140 -4.05 -9.31 14.36
N ASP A 141 -3.32 -10.30 14.87
CA ASP A 141 -2.18 -10.10 15.76
C ASP A 141 -0.93 -9.57 15.04
N LYS A 142 -0.84 -9.77 13.74
CA LYS A 142 0.30 -9.32 12.90
C LYS A 142 -0.14 -8.86 11.51
N PRO A 143 0.69 -8.04 10.83
CA PRO A 143 0.45 -7.62 9.47
C PRO A 143 0.31 -8.83 8.52
N PHE A 144 -0.68 -8.79 7.62
CA PHE A 144 -0.93 -9.88 6.67
C PHE A 144 0.27 -10.19 5.78
N GLU A 145 1.11 -9.20 5.48
CA GLU A 145 2.33 -9.39 4.68
C GLU A 145 3.36 -10.29 5.39
N GLU A 146 3.37 -10.29 6.72
CA GLU A 146 4.25 -11.17 7.50
C GLU A 146 3.75 -12.60 7.50
N GLU A 147 2.44 -12.80 7.57
CA GLU A 147 1.82 -14.09 7.42
C GLU A 147 2.10 -14.69 6.03
N ILE A 148 1.95 -13.89 4.97
CA ILE A 148 2.31 -14.29 3.60
C ILE A 148 3.76 -14.76 3.52
N ILE A 149 4.72 -14.02 4.09
CA ILE A 149 6.14 -14.42 4.09
C ILE A 149 6.32 -15.76 4.80
N GLU A 150 5.71 -15.95 5.96
CA GLU A 150 5.83 -17.22 6.70
C GLU A 150 5.30 -18.41 5.90
N GLU A 151 4.16 -18.25 5.25
CA GLU A 151 3.56 -19.31 4.44
C GLU A 151 4.38 -19.60 3.17
N LEU A 152 4.88 -18.56 2.49
CA LEU A 152 5.79 -18.72 1.36
C LEU A 152 7.08 -19.46 1.76
N ARG A 153 7.62 -19.20 2.96
CA ARG A 153 8.80 -19.90 3.48
C ARG A 153 8.54 -21.39 3.77
N LYS A 154 7.29 -21.79 3.98
CA LYS A 154 6.86 -23.19 4.10
C LYS A 154 6.63 -23.84 2.72
N GLY A 155 6.81 -23.11 1.62
CA GLY A 155 6.58 -23.59 0.25
C GLY A 155 5.10 -23.68 -0.13
N ARG A 156 4.22 -22.93 0.52
CA ARG A 156 2.79 -22.92 0.23
C ARG A 156 2.44 -22.02 -0.95
N ILE A 157 1.35 -22.36 -1.63
CA ILE A 157 0.70 -21.49 -2.60
C ILE A 157 -0.21 -20.52 -1.85
N ILE A 158 -0.08 -19.23 -2.14
CA ILE A 158 -0.89 -18.17 -1.57
C ILE A 158 -1.74 -17.56 -2.66
N ILE A 159 -3.04 -17.53 -2.47
CA ILE A 159 -3.99 -16.85 -3.35
C ILE A 159 -4.49 -15.60 -2.61
N VAL A 160 -4.26 -14.44 -3.21
CA VAL A 160 -4.75 -13.16 -2.70
C VAL A 160 -5.82 -12.64 -3.64
N ASP A 161 -7.07 -12.75 -3.21
CA ASP A 161 -8.20 -12.25 -3.98
C ASP A 161 -8.44 -10.77 -3.65
N LEU A 162 -8.18 -9.91 -4.64
CA LEU A 162 -8.39 -8.46 -4.57
C LEU A 162 -9.57 -7.99 -5.44
N SER A 163 -10.33 -8.91 -6.04
CA SER A 163 -11.38 -8.61 -7.03
C SER A 163 -12.49 -7.70 -6.50
N GLN A 164 -12.74 -7.72 -5.20
CA GLN A 164 -13.80 -6.92 -4.56
C GLN A 164 -13.37 -5.49 -4.17
N GLY A 165 -12.10 -5.14 -4.38
CA GLY A 165 -11.56 -3.85 -3.98
C GLY A 165 -11.66 -2.77 -5.06
N ASP A 166 -11.59 -1.51 -4.62
CA ASP A 166 -11.33 -0.38 -5.50
C ASP A 166 -9.95 -0.56 -6.18
N PRO A 167 -9.78 -0.19 -7.47
CA PRO A 167 -8.51 -0.36 -8.19
C PRO A 167 -7.29 0.27 -7.49
N GLU A 168 -7.46 1.42 -6.83
CA GLU A 168 -6.38 2.04 -6.05
C GLU A 168 -5.97 1.17 -4.86
N ILE A 169 -6.94 0.54 -4.20
CA ILE A 169 -6.72 -0.37 -3.07
C ILE A 169 -6.07 -1.67 -3.54
N GLN A 170 -6.54 -2.23 -4.65
CA GLN A 170 -5.92 -3.42 -5.27
C GLN A 170 -4.44 -3.16 -5.57
N GLY A 171 -4.12 -2.02 -6.20
CA GLY A 171 -2.75 -1.60 -6.47
C GLY A 171 -1.92 -1.47 -5.20
N LEU A 172 -2.47 -0.82 -4.16
CA LEU A 172 -1.78 -0.64 -2.88
C LEU A 172 -1.44 -1.97 -2.19
N TYR A 173 -2.39 -2.89 -2.09
CA TYR A 173 -2.14 -4.19 -1.45
C TYR A 173 -1.17 -5.05 -2.24
N SER A 174 -1.33 -5.10 -3.56
CA SER A 174 -0.40 -5.82 -4.44
C SER A 174 1.03 -5.27 -4.30
N GLU A 175 1.19 -3.95 -4.31
CA GLU A 175 2.49 -3.30 -4.14
C GLU A 175 3.11 -3.59 -2.76
N ARG A 176 2.33 -3.53 -1.68
CA ARG A 176 2.78 -3.85 -0.31
C ARG A 176 3.30 -5.26 -0.20
N ILE A 177 2.56 -6.25 -0.72
CA ILE A 177 2.99 -7.65 -0.73
C ILE A 177 4.30 -7.79 -1.50
N CYS A 178 4.37 -7.27 -2.72
CA CYS A 178 5.56 -7.35 -3.56
C CYS A 178 6.79 -6.70 -2.89
N ARG A 179 6.62 -5.53 -2.29
CA ARG A 179 7.69 -4.84 -1.55
C ARG A 179 8.17 -5.67 -0.36
N LYS A 180 7.26 -6.27 0.40
CA LYS A 180 7.62 -7.08 1.57
C LYS A 180 8.36 -8.35 1.16
N VAL A 181 7.87 -9.08 0.14
CA VAL A 181 8.53 -10.30 -0.37
C VAL A 181 9.91 -9.97 -0.95
N PHE A 182 10.02 -8.89 -1.72
CA PHE A 182 11.30 -8.44 -2.27
C PHE A 182 12.29 -8.04 -1.19
N ALA A 183 11.85 -7.29 -0.17
CA ALA A 183 12.69 -6.86 0.93
C ALA A 183 13.19 -8.05 1.77
N ASP A 184 12.32 -9.03 2.06
CA ASP A 184 12.71 -10.25 2.77
C ASP A 184 13.71 -11.09 1.95
N ALA A 185 13.49 -11.25 0.65
CA ALA A 185 14.42 -11.97 -0.22
C ALA A 185 15.78 -11.25 -0.33
N MET A 186 15.78 -9.92 -0.39
CA MET A 186 17.00 -9.10 -0.40
C MET A 186 17.77 -9.21 0.92
N ASP A 187 17.08 -9.12 2.07
CA ASP A 187 17.71 -9.27 3.40
C ASP A 187 18.40 -10.64 3.54
N ARG A 188 17.75 -11.70 3.08
CA ARG A 188 18.31 -13.04 3.07
C ARG A 188 19.50 -13.16 2.14
N PHE A 189 19.42 -12.56 0.96
CA PHE A 189 20.54 -12.53 0.01
C PHE A 189 21.76 -11.83 0.59
N VAL A 190 21.58 -10.64 1.19
CA VAL A 190 22.67 -9.89 1.84
C VAL A 190 23.28 -10.66 3.03
N LYS A 191 22.45 -11.41 3.77
CA LYS A 191 22.88 -12.23 4.90
C LYS A 191 23.41 -13.61 4.51
N ASN A 192 23.56 -13.89 3.23
CA ASN A 192 23.96 -15.21 2.70
C ASN A 192 23.05 -16.37 3.17
N LYS A 193 21.75 -16.12 3.37
CA LYS A 193 20.76 -17.14 3.71
C LYS A 193 20.10 -17.66 2.44
N PRO A 194 19.76 -18.97 2.36
CA PRO A 194 19.08 -19.51 1.19
C PRO A 194 17.69 -18.86 0.99
N ASN A 195 17.37 -18.48 -0.24
CA ASN A 195 16.06 -18.01 -0.64
C ASN A 195 15.25 -19.15 -1.27
N ASN A 196 13.96 -19.19 -0.96
CA ASN A 196 13.02 -20.02 -1.71
C ASN A 196 12.83 -19.45 -3.12
N PHE A 197 12.50 -20.32 -4.07
CA PHE A 197 11.94 -19.87 -5.33
C PHE A 197 10.50 -19.40 -5.09
N VAL A 198 10.19 -18.15 -5.42
CA VAL A 198 8.86 -17.58 -5.33
C VAL A 198 8.46 -17.06 -6.70
N GLN A 199 7.36 -17.57 -7.23
CA GLN A 199 6.78 -17.14 -8.49
C GLN A 199 5.57 -16.26 -8.18
N PHE A 200 5.63 -14.98 -8.56
CA PHE A 200 4.45 -14.12 -8.61
C PHE A 200 3.64 -14.43 -9.86
N TYR A 201 2.32 -14.48 -9.72
CA TYR A 201 1.38 -14.56 -10.82
C TYR A 201 0.36 -13.43 -10.72
N PHE A 202 0.21 -12.66 -11.79
CA PHE A 202 -0.71 -11.54 -11.87
C PHE A 202 -1.69 -11.71 -13.02
N GLU A 203 -2.98 -11.66 -12.71
CA GLU A 203 -4.05 -11.53 -13.68
C GLU A 203 -4.31 -10.05 -13.98
N GLU A 204 -4.79 -9.75 -15.19
CA GLU A 204 -5.11 -8.40 -15.67
C GLU A 204 -4.00 -7.38 -15.37
N ALA A 205 -2.77 -7.76 -15.69
CA ALA A 205 -1.55 -7.05 -15.29
C ALA A 205 -1.48 -5.59 -15.78
N HIS A 206 -2.24 -5.22 -16.82
CA HIS A 206 -2.33 -3.84 -17.29
C HIS A 206 -2.86 -2.87 -16.23
N ASN A 207 -3.63 -3.36 -15.23
CA ASN A 207 -4.09 -2.55 -14.11
C ASN A 207 -2.98 -2.27 -13.07
N LEU A 208 -1.98 -3.15 -12.99
CA LEU A 208 -0.92 -3.10 -11.98
C LEU A 208 0.41 -2.54 -12.51
N PHE A 209 0.67 -2.68 -13.81
CA PHE A 209 1.95 -2.32 -14.45
C PHE A 209 1.78 -1.25 -15.54
N PRO A 210 1.14 -0.12 -15.25
CA PRO A 210 0.79 0.84 -16.29
C PRO A 210 2.02 1.51 -16.92
N LYS A 211 1.99 1.70 -18.22
CA LYS A 211 3.07 2.32 -19.02
C LYS A 211 3.44 3.73 -18.56
N LYS A 212 2.50 4.47 -17.96
CA LYS A 212 2.76 5.81 -17.40
C LYS A 212 3.86 5.83 -16.33
N GLU A 213 4.14 4.69 -15.70
CA GLU A 213 5.13 4.53 -14.65
C GLU A 213 6.52 4.11 -15.15
N ASP A 214 6.74 4.06 -16.46
CA ASP A 214 8.02 3.65 -17.06
C ASP A 214 9.22 4.48 -16.59
N ARG A 215 8.99 5.72 -16.18
CA ARG A 215 10.05 6.61 -15.67
C ARG A 215 10.43 6.35 -14.23
N ASP A 216 9.57 5.69 -13.46
CA ASP A 216 9.82 5.35 -12.07
C ASP A 216 10.52 3.99 -11.97
N LEU A 217 11.85 4.03 -11.92
CA LEU A 217 12.66 2.83 -11.75
C LEU A 217 12.62 2.25 -10.32
N SER A 218 12.07 2.98 -9.35
CA SER A 218 11.90 2.53 -7.97
C SER A 218 10.64 1.67 -7.78
N GLN A 219 9.77 1.68 -8.78
CA GLN A 219 8.54 0.90 -8.81
C GLN A 219 8.83 -0.59 -8.63
N ILE A 220 8.16 -1.22 -7.67
CA ILE A 220 8.52 -2.58 -7.22
C ILE A 220 8.46 -3.64 -8.31
N TYR A 221 7.46 -3.56 -9.20
CA TYR A 221 7.31 -4.53 -10.29
C TYR A 221 8.44 -4.43 -11.30
N ASN A 222 8.90 -3.20 -11.61
CA ASN A 222 10.08 -2.97 -12.45
C ASN A 222 11.35 -3.55 -11.79
N ARG A 223 11.47 -3.45 -10.47
CA ARG A 223 12.58 -4.04 -9.72
C ARG A 223 12.53 -5.57 -9.73
N ILE A 224 11.37 -6.16 -9.50
CA ILE A 224 11.20 -7.63 -9.57
C ILE A 224 11.58 -8.13 -10.97
N ALA A 225 11.11 -7.48 -12.04
CA ALA A 225 11.43 -7.88 -13.40
C ALA A 225 12.93 -7.80 -13.74
N LYS A 226 13.66 -6.82 -13.18
CA LYS A 226 15.09 -6.61 -13.45
C LYS A 226 16.02 -7.38 -12.51
N GLU A 227 15.68 -7.46 -11.24
CA GLU A 227 16.57 -7.93 -10.19
C GLU A 227 16.10 -9.26 -9.56
N GLY A 228 14.83 -9.62 -9.76
CA GLY A 228 14.19 -10.76 -9.10
C GLY A 228 14.91 -12.08 -9.29
N ALA A 229 15.44 -12.36 -10.47
CA ALA A 229 16.16 -13.60 -10.75
C ALA A 229 17.33 -13.86 -9.79
N LYS A 230 18.05 -12.82 -9.37
CA LYS A 230 19.14 -12.92 -8.38
C LYS A 230 18.66 -13.30 -6.99
N LEU A 231 17.37 -13.06 -6.73
CA LEU A 231 16.72 -13.28 -5.43
C LEU A 231 15.84 -14.53 -5.45
N ASN A 232 15.86 -15.32 -6.50
CA ASN A 232 14.95 -16.44 -6.76
C ASN A 232 13.48 -15.99 -6.84
N LEU A 233 13.21 -14.78 -7.32
CA LEU A 233 11.88 -14.25 -7.56
C LEU A 233 11.58 -14.24 -9.04
N GLY A 234 10.51 -14.92 -9.45
CA GLY A 234 10.00 -14.93 -10.81
C GLY A 234 8.73 -14.09 -10.94
N LEU A 235 8.47 -13.59 -12.15
CA LEU A 235 7.29 -12.82 -12.49
C LEU A 235 6.57 -13.49 -13.68
N LEU A 236 5.32 -13.86 -13.47
CA LEU A 236 4.40 -14.30 -14.50
C LEU A 236 3.20 -13.40 -14.49
N TYR A 237 2.74 -12.97 -15.64
CA TYR A 237 1.58 -12.11 -15.76
C TYR A 237 0.77 -12.40 -17.01
N ALA A 238 -0.54 -12.24 -16.90
CA ALA A 238 -1.47 -12.32 -18.00
C ALA A 238 -2.13 -10.96 -18.24
N THR A 239 -2.33 -10.60 -19.51
CA THR A 239 -2.99 -9.36 -19.89
C THR A 239 -3.67 -9.50 -21.25
N GLN A 240 -4.75 -8.78 -21.44
CA GLN A 240 -5.40 -8.59 -22.74
C GLN A 240 -4.91 -7.31 -23.44
N GLU A 241 -4.20 -6.43 -22.74
CA GLU A 241 -3.73 -5.12 -23.21
C GLU A 241 -2.22 -4.98 -23.04
N VAL A 242 -1.45 -5.56 -23.96
CA VAL A 242 0.03 -5.48 -23.94
C VAL A 242 0.52 -4.04 -24.11
N SER A 243 -0.19 -3.26 -24.94
CA SER A 243 0.15 -1.84 -25.22
C SER A 243 0.06 -0.94 -23.98
N SER A 244 -0.68 -1.35 -22.94
CA SER A 244 -0.83 -0.65 -21.67
C SER A 244 0.23 -1.04 -20.63
N ILE A 245 0.98 -2.12 -20.85
CA ILE A 245 2.00 -2.63 -19.91
C ILE A 245 3.30 -1.80 -19.99
N SER A 246 3.94 -1.60 -18.85
CA SER A 246 5.26 -0.97 -18.74
C SER A 246 6.28 -1.60 -19.69
N SER A 247 6.93 -0.75 -20.48
CA SER A 247 7.98 -1.19 -21.41
C SER A 247 9.19 -1.79 -20.69
N ASN A 248 9.43 -1.42 -19.44
CA ASN A 248 10.49 -2.00 -18.62
C ASN A 248 10.21 -3.47 -18.28
N ILE A 249 8.96 -3.83 -18.05
CA ILE A 249 8.55 -5.21 -17.78
C ILE A 249 8.61 -6.02 -19.07
N LEU A 250 8.02 -5.52 -20.16
CA LEU A 250 8.03 -6.19 -21.46
C LEU A 250 9.44 -6.50 -21.97
N LYS A 251 10.39 -5.57 -21.82
CA LYS A 251 11.81 -5.76 -22.21
C LYS A 251 12.51 -6.88 -21.41
N ASN A 252 12.05 -7.17 -20.21
CA ASN A 252 12.62 -8.21 -19.36
C ASN A 252 11.84 -9.54 -19.45
N THR A 253 10.76 -9.58 -20.23
CA THR A 253 9.96 -10.80 -20.42
C THR A 253 10.69 -11.74 -21.36
N GLN A 254 11.06 -12.91 -20.85
CA GLN A 254 11.84 -13.90 -21.59
C GLN A 254 10.97 -14.96 -22.28
N ASN A 255 9.82 -15.28 -21.71
CA ASN A 255 8.92 -16.29 -22.22
C ASN A 255 7.58 -15.65 -22.59
N TRP A 256 7.11 -15.92 -23.81
CA TRP A 256 5.91 -15.34 -24.37
C TRP A 256 4.95 -16.44 -24.83
N PHE A 257 3.72 -16.33 -24.39
CA PHE A 257 2.60 -17.16 -24.79
C PHE A 257 1.51 -16.24 -25.30
N ILE A 258 1.34 -16.16 -26.62
CA ILE A 258 0.45 -15.18 -27.24
C ILE A 258 -0.70 -15.91 -27.92
N ALA A 259 -1.89 -15.68 -27.42
CA ALA A 259 -3.15 -16.15 -28.00
C ALA A 259 -3.70 -15.11 -28.99
N HIS A 260 -5.01 -15.09 -29.23
CA HIS A 260 -5.67 -14.09 -30.05
C HIS A 260 -5.45 -12.65 -29.49
N LEU A 261 -5.15 -11.71 -30.39
CA LEU A 261 -5.04 -10.30 -30.07
C LEU A 261 -6.19 -9.52 -30.74
N ASN A 262 -6.78 -8.59 -29.99
CA ASN A 262 -8.02 -7.93 -30.38
C ASN A 262 -7.85 -6.81 -31.43
N ASN A 263 -6.64 -6.20 -31.51
CA ASN A 263 -6.41 -5.05 -32.39
C ASN A 263 -4.96 -4.93 -32.85
N GLU A 264 -4.73 -3.98 -33.79
CA GLU A 264 -3.40 -3.71 -34.35
C GLU A 264 -2.42 -3.04 -33.37
N ASP A 265 -2.90 -2.31 -32.37
CA ASP A 265 -2.03 -1.62 -31.42
C ASP A 265 -1.29 -2.63 -30.56
N GLU A 266 -1.94 -3.73 -30.18
CA GLU A 266 -1.34 -4.83 -29.44
C GLU A 266 -0.27 -5.54 -30.28
N THR A 267 -0.55 -5.83 -31.54
CA THR A 267 0.43 -6.46 -32.44
C THR A 267 1.61 -5.55 -32.71
N ARG A 268 1.38 -4.23 -32.85
CA ARG A 268 2.44 -3.23 -33.02
C ARG A 268 3.31 -3.12 -31.78
N GLU A 269 2.75 -3.20 -30.59
CA GLU A 269 3.52 -3.17 -29.34
C GLU A 269 4.44 -4.39 -29.23
N ILE A 270 3.93 -5.59 -29.49
CA ILE A 270 4.73 -6.84 -29.42
C ILE A 270 5.91 -6.79 -30.40
N ARG A 271 5.72 -6.28 -31.60
CA ARG A 271 6.79 -6.14 -32.61
C ARG A 271 8.02 -5.34 -32.13
N LYS A 272 7.87 -4.49 -31.13
CA LYS A 272 8.98 -3.67 -30.61
C LYS A 272 9.98 -4.45 -29.76
N TYR A 273 9.57 -5.59 -29.23
CA TYR A 273 10.38 -6.29 -28.23
C TYR A 273 11.17 -7.49 -28.77
N TYR A 274 10.69 -8.07 -29.86
CA TYR A 274 11.37 -9.18 -30.53
C TYR A 274 11.07 -9.15 -32.02
N ASP A 275 11.84 -9.91 -32.81
CA ASP A 275 11.58 -10.10 -34.22
C ASP A 275 10.35 -11.00 -34.45
N PHE A 276 9.21 -10.46 -34.10
CA PHE A 276 7.90 -11.09 -34.25
C PHE A 276 7.19 -10.70 -35.57
N GLY A 277 7.92 -10.18 -36.57
CA GLY A 277 7.33 -9.69 -37.81
C GLY A 277 6.39 -10.70 -38.46
N ASP A 278 6.89 -11.86 -38.79
CA ASP A 278 6.11 -12.97 -39.42
C ASP A 278 5.04 -13.53 -38.45
N PHE A 279 5.22 -13.32 -37.16
CA PHE A 279 4.40 -13.86 -36.13
C PHE A 279 3.11 -13.06 -35.94
N THR A 280 3.19 -11.72 -35.99
CA THR A 280 2.06 -10.84 -35.69
C THR A 280 1.08 -10.75 -36.84
N ASP A 281 1.50 -10.96 -38.09
CA ASP A 281 0.65 -10.82 -39.27
C ASP A 281 -0.52 -11.83 -39.30
N SER A 282 -0.41 -12.92 -38.57
CA SER A 282 -1.45 -13.96 -38.50
C SER A 282 -2.24 -13.96 -37.17
N LEU A 283 -1.81 -13.20 -36.14
CA LEU A 283 -2.47 -13.25 -34.82
C LEU A 283 -3.90 -12.70 -34.82
N ILE A 284 -4.19 -11.71 -35.64
CA ILE A 284 -5.54 -11.12 -35.78
C ILE A 284 -6.48 -12.08 -36.53
N ARG A 285 -5.94 -13.04 -37.29
CA ARG A 285 -6.75 -13.96 -38.11
C ARG A 285 -7.28 -15.16 -37.34
N PHE A 286 -6.79 -15.41 -36.12
CA PHE A 286 -7.32 -16.49 -35.29
C PHE A 286 -8.67 -16.10 -34.71
N SER A 287 -9.63 -17.01 -34.83
CA SER A 287 -10.93 -16.83 -34.20
C SER A 287 -10.86 -17.19 -32.71
N ALA A 288 -11.21 -16.26 -31.85
CA ALA A 288 -11.30 -16.51 -30.41
C ALA A 288 -12.26 -17.66 -30.03
N ASN A 289 -13.21 -17.97 -30.91
CA ASN A 289 -14.23 -19.02 -30.67
C ASN A 289 -13.82 -20.38 -31.24
N SER A 290 -13.20 -20.44 -32.43
CA SER A 290 -12.87 -21.70 -33.11
C SER A 290 -11.46 -22.22 -32.78
N ASP A 291 -10.54 -21.32 -32.39
CA ASP A 291 -9.16 -21.65 -32.15
C ASP A 291 -8.78 -21.60 -30.66
N LYS A 292 -9.72 -22.04 -29.79
CA LYS A 292 -9.48 -22.08 -28.34
C LYS A 292 -8.28 -22.94 -27.98
N GLY A 293 -7.43 -22.39 -27.11
CA GLY A 293 -6.20 -23.07 -26.66
C GLY A 293 -5.03 -22.99 -27.65
N PHE A 294 -5.21 -22.38 -28.83
CA PHE A 294 -4.10 -22.15 -29.74
C PHE A 294 -3.29 -20.94 -29.29
N VAL A 295 -1.99 -21.15 -29.08
CA VAL A 295 -1.07 -20.06 -28.68
C VAL A 295 0.21 -20.15 -29.55
N ARG A 296 0.87 -19.02 -29.68
CA ARG A 296 2.22 -18.96 -30.20
C ARG A 296 3.19 -18.72 -29.06
N MET A 297 4.14 -19.61 -28.93
CA MET A 297 5.07 -19.66 -27.83
C MET A 297 6.47 -19.29 -28.29
N LYS A 298 7.14 -18.40 -27.55
CA LYS A 298 8.57 -18.17 -27.61
C LYS A 298 9.13 -18.25 -26.21
N THR A 299 10.17 -19.04 -26.01
CA THR A 299 10.82 -19.20 -24.71
C THR A 299 12.28 -18.79 -24.77
N TYR A 300 12.87 -18.51 -23.62
CA TYR A 300 14.29 -18.21 -23.51
C TYR A 300 15.18 -19.35 -24.06
N SER A 301 14.78 -20.60 -23.84
CA SER A 301 15.50 -21.81 -24.30
C SER A 301 15.28 -22.11 -25.77
N ASN A 302 14.27 -21.53 -26.42
CA ASN A 302 13.97 -21.77 -27.85
C ASN A 302 13.79 -20.42 -28.56
N PRO A 303 14.72 -20.02 -29.44
CA PRO A 303 14.65 -18.75 -30.17
C PRO A 303 13.54 -18.71 -31.22
N PHE A 304 13.00 -19.86 -31.63
CA PHE A 304 11.94 -19.94 -32.62
C PHE A 304 10.56 -19.71 -31.99
N VAL A 305 9.67 -19.13 -32.76
CA VAL A 305 8.25 -19.05 -32.40
C VAL A 305 7.57 -20.35 -32.83
N VAL A 306 6.98 -21.04 -31.86
CA VAL A 306 6.37 -22.35 -32.09
C VAL A 306 4.85 -22.22 -31.88
N PRO A 307 4.03 -22.67 -32.86
CA PRO A 307 2.59 -22.81 -32.63
C PRO A 307 2.33 -24.00 -31.68
N VAL A 308 1.51 -23.80 -30.68
CA VAL A 308 1.19 -24.79 -29.64
C VAL A 308 -0.33 -24.84 -29.46
N GLN A 309 -0.88 -26.04 -29.47
CA GLN A 309 -2.24 -26.27 -28.98
C GLN A 309 -2.14 -26.68 -27.52
N VAL A 310 -2.73 -25.86 -26.67
CA VAL A 310 -2.81 -26.12 -25.20
C VAL A 310 -3.93 -27.13 -24.98
N ASP A 311 -3.65 -28.18 -24.26
CA ASP A 311 -4.64 -29.18 -23.87
C ASP A 311 -5.67 -28.57 -22.92
N ARG A 312 -6.91 -29.03 -23.02
CA ARG A 312 -7.97 -28.61 -22.09
C ARG A 312 -7.67 -29.19 -20.70
N PHE A 313 -7.77 -28.36 -19.70
CA PHE A 313 -7.67 -28.82 -18.31
C PHE A 313 -8.84 -29.79 -18.00
N PRO A 314 -8.57 -30.99 -17.47
CA PRO A 314 -9.64 -31.95 -17.17
C PRO A 314 -10.58 -31.38 -16.11
N GLU A 315 -11.88 -31.47 -16.39
CA GLU A 315 -12.92 -30.98 -15.46
C GLU A 315 -13.11 -31.90 -14.24
N ASN A 316 -12.67 -33.16 -14.35
CA ASN A 316 -12.71 -34.14 -13.28
C ASN A 316 -11.31 -34.66 -12.97
N VAL A 317 -10.89 -34.53 -11.72
CA VAL A 317 -9.57 -35.01 -11.22
C VAL A 317 -9.46 -36.54 -11.25
N GLU A 318 -10.56 -37.28 -11.53
CA GLU A 318 -10.60 -38.74 -11.63
C GLU A 318 -10.17 -39.29 -12.98
N GLU A 319 -9.91 -38.42 -13.99
CA GLU A 319 -9.50 -38.81 -15.34
C GLU A 319 -8.01 -38.55 -15.66
N ALA A 320 -7.18 -38.19 -14.65
CA ALA A 320 -5.77 -37.88 -14.81
C ALA A 320 -4.83 -38.99 -14.31
#